data_ff2092b03e89a475d12fb22b2c9e261a
#
_entry.id   ff2092b03e89a475d12fb22b2c9e261a
#
_cell.length_a   1.000
_cell.length_b   1.000
_cell.length_c   1.000
_cell.angle_alpha   90.00
_cell.angle_beta   90.00
_cell.angle_gamma   90.00
#
_symmetry.space_group_name_H-M   'P 1'
#
loop_
_entity.id
_entity.type
_entity.pdbx_description
1 polymer ?
#
loop_
_entity_poly.entity_id
_entity_poly.type
_entity_poly.pdbx_seq_one_letter_code
_entity_poly.pdbx_strand_id
1 'polypeptide(L)'
;MSSSANFFVTGTDTEVGKTLVSGALIFKLRESGFNTVGFKPVVAGTYLDVNGVKQNEDLETLRIASGLEPQQISLCPYVLDVPAAPHLMAQNESVHLDCGVMLEAKNDLHKQFNSLVIEGAGGFLVPLNEEDDLADLAQAIDFPVILVVGMRLGCINHALLTCEAIQSRQLTIAGWVANTLSVEMPFLQENIQTLQDRIFAPFLGAIPSLPKALMKPRNAPYSLEALKFAAQHINLPK
;
A
#
# COMPACT_ATOMS: atom_id res chain seq x y z
N MET A 1 -11.23 -25.56 3.65
CA MET A 1 -10.45 -24.67 4.51
C MET A 1 -10.27 -23.37 3.75
N SER A 2 -10.84 -22.27 4.21
CA SER A 2 -10.64 -20.97 3.57
C SER A 2 -9.19 -20.57 3.83
N SER A 3 -8.32 -20.71 2.81
CA SER A 3 -6.97 -20.15 2.89
C SER A 3 -7.12 -18.63 3.01
N SER A 4 -6.55 -18.04 4.05
CA SER A 4 -6.46 -16.58 4.17
C SER A 4 -5.37 -16.07 3.24
N ALA A 5 -5.63 -15.00 2.49
CA ALA A 5 -4.65 -14.33 1.65
C ALA A 5 -4.43 -12.91 2.18
N ASN A 6 -3.45 -12.80 3.07
CA ASN A 6 -3.11 -11.55 3.76
C ASN A 6 -1.77 -11.02 3.26
N PHE A 7 -1.67 -9.71 3.02
CA PHE A 7 -0.44 -9.10 2.54
C PHE A 7 -0.20 -7.75 3.21
N PHE A 8 1.09 -7.44 3.43
CA PHE A 8 1.55 -6.11 3.79
C PHE A 8 2.18 -5.45 2.55
N VAL A 9 1.60 -4.37 2.06
CA VAL A 9 2.08 -3.65 0.88
C VAL A 9 2.96 -2.49 1.32
N THR A 10 4.23 -2.54 0.94
CA THR A 10 5.17 -1.43 1.12
C THR A 10 5.67 -0.93 -0.23
N GLY A 11 6.38 0.18 -0.22
CA GLY A 11 6.98 0.74 -1.43
C GLY A 11 8.42 1.15 -1.21
N THR A 12 9.12 1.35 -2.31
CA THR A 12 10.49 1.88 -2.30
C THR A 12 10.56 3.35 -1.91
N ASP A 13 9.41 4.04 -1.88
CA ASP A 13 9.32 5.48 -1.55
C ASP A 13 7.84 5.91 -1.41
N THR A 14 7.62 7.18 -1.13
CA THR A 14 6.32 7.86 -1.27
C THR A 14 5.98 8.00 -2.76
N GLU A 15 4.68 8.01 -3.09
CA GLU A 15 4.17 8.22 -4.46
C GLU A 15 4.63 7.18 -5.50
N VAL A 16 5.09 6.00 -5.06
CA VAL A 16 5.42 4.89 -5.98
C VAL A 16 4.20 4.10 -6.45
N GLY A 17 2.99 4.45 -5.97
CA GLY A 17 1.73 3.83 -6.38
C GLY A 17 1.30 2.66 -5.49
N LYS A 18 1.69 2.65 -4.21
CA LYS A 18 1.21 1.63 -3.25
C LYS A 18 -0.30 1.48 -3.29
N THR A 19 -1.02 2.59 -3.21
CA THR A 19 -2.49 2.61 -3.13
C THR A 19 -3.15 2.04 -4.38
N LEU A 20 -2.57 2.28 -5.57
CA LEU A 20 -3.03 1.66 -6.82
C LEU A 20 -2.84 0.14 -6.78
N VAL A 21 -1.66 -0.32 -6.32
CA VAL A 21 -1.34 -1.75 -6.21
C VAL A 21 -2.17 -2.42 -5.12
N SER A 22 -2.33 -1.79 -3.95
CA SER A 22 -3.17 -2.29 -2.86
C SER A 22 -4.61 -2.47 -3.30
N GLY A 23 -5.18 -1.46 -3.97
CA GLY A 23 -6.53 -1.52 -4.52
C GLY A 23 -6.68 -2.61 -5.59
N ALA A 24 -5.69 -2.77 -6.48
CA ALA A 24 -5.68 -3.82 -7.49
C ALA A 24 -5.61 -5.23 -6.86
N LEU A 25 -4.80 -5.43 -5.82
CA LEU A 25 -4.71 -6.68 -5.08
C LEU A 25 -6.03 -7.02 -4.38
N ILE A 26 -6.64 -6.05 -3.67
CA ILE A 26 -7.95 -6.22 -3.03
C ILE A 26 -8.99 -6.65 -4.07
N PHE A 27 -9.05 -5.95 -5.20
CA PHE A 27 -9.97 -6.27 -6.29
C PHE A 27 -9.79 -7.71 -6.78
N LYS A 28 -8.55 -8.14 -7.09
CA LYS A 28 -8.25 -9.52 -7.55
C LYS A 28 -8.58 -10.57 -6.51
N LEU A 29 -8.26 -10.33 -5.25
CA LEU A 29 -8.59 -11.26 -4.17
C LEU A 29 -10.11 -11.45 -4.04
N ARG A 30 -10.86 -10.36 -4.13
CA ARG A 30 -12.34 -10.43 -4.13
C ARG A 30 -12.90 -11.16 -5.34
N GLU A 31 -12.36 -10.93 -6.54
CA GLU A 31 -12.72 -11.72 -7.73
C GLU A 31 -12.38 -13.22 -7.57
N SER A 32 -11.36 -13.54 -6.80
CA SER A 32 -11.00 -14.93 -6.46
C SER A 32 -11.82 -15.52 -5.32
N GLY A 33 -12.83 -14.79 -4.82
CA GLY A 33 -13.77 -15.29 -3.81
C GLY A 33 -13.39 -15.03 -2.35
N PHE A 34 -12.31 -14.27 -2.09
CA PHE A 34 -11.97 -13.87 -0.73
C PHE A 34 -12.83 -12.69 -0.27
N ASN A 35 -13.26 -12.71 1.00
CA ASN A 35 -13.84 -11.54 1.65
C ASN A 35 -12.71 -10.62 2.12
N THR A 36 -12.24 -9.75 1.22
CA THR A 36 -11.03 -8.94 1.38
C THR A 36 -11.34 -7.49 1.71
N VAL A 37 -10.61 -6.92 2.66
CA VAL A 37 -10.64 -5.49 3.01
C VAL A 37 -9.24 -4.88 3.01
N GLY A 38 -9.16 -3.59 2.62
CA GLY A 38 -7.96 -2.78 2.78
C GLY A 38 -7.85 -2.20 4.18
N PHE A 39 -6.62 -2.07 4.68
CA PHE A 39 -6.32 -1.40 5.94
C PHE A 39 -5.07 -0.54 5.78
N LYS A 40 -5.09 0.65 6.36
CA LYS A 40 -3.94 1.56 6.38
C LYS A 40 -3.73 2.06 7.80
N PRO A 41 -2.65 1.62 8.49
CA PRO A 41 -2.44 1.90 9.92
C PRO A 41 -2.40 3.39 10.25
N VAL A 42 -1.84 4.19 9.35
CA VAL A 42 -1.73 5.64 9.47
C VAL A 42 -1.79 6.29 8.11
N VAL A 43 -2.50 7.41 8.00
CA VAL A 43 -2.46 8.31 6.85
C VAL A 43 -2.14 9.73 7.31
N ALA A 44 -1.45 10.48 6.45
CA ALA A 44 -1.24 11.91 6.61
C ALA A 44 -1.67 12.64 5.33
N GLY A 45 -2.43 13.71 5.50
CA GLY A 45 -3.02 14.47 4.42
C GLY A 45 -4.50 14.18 4.23
N THR A 46 -5.32 15.16 4.53
CA THR A 46 -6.77 15.12 4.32
C THR A 46 -7.21 16.26 3.43
N TYR A 47 -8.37 16.12 2.85
CA TYR A 47 -9.06 17.17 2.11
C TYR A 47 -10.55 17.16 2.48
N LEU A 48 -11.25 18.25 2.21
CA LEU A 48 -12.71 18.30 2.37
C LEU A 48 -13.37 17.91 1.07
N ASP A 49 -14.32 17.01 1.13
CA ASP A 49 -15.18 16.67 -0.01
C ASP A 49 -16.22 17.77 -0.26
N VAL A 50 -17.08 17.57 -1.27
CA VAL A 50 -18.13 18.52 -1.66
C VAL A 50 -19.17 18.78 -0.56
N ASN A 51 -19.26 17.91 0.45
CA ASN A 51 -20.17 18.01 1.59
C ASN A 51 -19.47 18.57 2.83
N GLY A 52 -18.17 18.95 2.72
CA GLY A 52 -17.36 19.41 3.84
C GLY A 52 -16.89 18.28 4.78
N VAL A 53 -16.98 17.02 4.36
CA VAL A 53 -16.49 15.88 5.12
C VAL A 53 -15.02 15.67 4.85
N LYS A 54 -14.23 15.50 5.94
CA LYS A 54 -12.80 15.22 5.85
C LYS A 54 -12.57 13.83 5.25
N GLN A 55 -11.79 13.76 4.18
CA GLN A 55 -11.48 12.56 3.43
C GLN A 55 -9.97 12.40 3.25
N ASN A 56 -9.53 11.16 2.98
CA ASN A 56 -8.18 10.87 2.54
C ASN A 56 -8.25 9.98 1.27
N GLU A 57 -7.48 10.33 0.24
CA GLU A 57 -7.56 9.66 -1.07
C GLU A 57 -7.17 8.18 -1.05
N ASP A 58 -6.22 7.79 -0.18
CA ASP A 58 -5.80 6.39 -0.03
C ASP A 58 -6.91 5.57 0.63
N LEU A 59 -7.49 6.08 1.73
CA LEU A 59 -8.58 5.40 2.43
C LEU A 59 -9.80 5.22 1.55
N GLU A 60 -10.18 6.25 0.78
CA GLU A 60 -11.27 6.16 -0.17
C GLU A 60 -10.99 5.16 -1.29
N THR A 61 -9.74 5.08 -1.77
CA THR A 61 -9.34 4.04 -2.74
C THR A 61 -9.48 2.64 -2.15
N LEU A 62 -9.00 2.42 -0.92
CA LEU A 62 -9.13 1.13 -0.24
C LEU A 62 -10.60 0.76 0.02
N ARG A 63 -11.44 1.75 0.38
CA ARG A 63 -12.89 1.58 0.56
C ARG A 63 -13.55 1.12 -0.75
N ILE A 64 -13.29 1.82 -1.86
CA ILE A 64 -13.82 1.48 -3.19
C ILE A 64 -13.38 0.06 -3.59
N ALA A 65 -12.09 -0.26 -3.44
CA ALA A 65 -11.56 -1.59 -3.75
C ALA A 65 -12.21 -2.68 -2.92
N SER A 66 -12.50 -2.40 -1.64
CA SER A 66 -13.14 -3.31 -0.70
C SER A 66 -14.66 -3.43 -0.92
N GLY A 67 -15.26 -2.58 -1.77
CA GLY A 67 -16.70 -2.55 -2.01
C GLY A 67 -17.51 -2.18 -0.78
N LEU A 68 -16.98 -1.29 0.05
CA LEU A 68 -17.62 -0.80 1.27
C LEU A 68 -18.36 0.51 1.00
N GLU A 69 -19.48 0.70 1.70
CA GLU A 69 -20.16 1.98 1.72
C GLU A 69 -19.39 3.01 2.57
N PRO A 70 -19.55 4.32 2.31
CA PRO A 70 -18.94 5.37 3.14
C PRO A 70 -19.26 5.17 4.62
N GLN A 71 -18.28 5.35 5.50
CA GLN A 71 -18.41 5.27 6.95
C GLN A 71 -18.89 3.92 7.52
N GLN A 72 -18.97 2.88 6.70
CA GLN A 72 -19.41 1.55 7.14
C GLN A 72 -18.44 0.94 8.18
N ILE A 73 -17.13 1.06 7.93
CA ILE A 73 -16.08 0.51 8.77
C ILE A 73 -14.87 1.45 8.74
N SER A 74 -14.19 1.62 9.87
CA SER A 74 -12.92 2.34 9.91
C SER A 74 -11.80 1.49 9.33
N LEU A 75 -11.09 2.02 8.33
CA LEU A 75 -9.95 1.37 7.68
C LEU A 75 -8.60 1.90 8.19
N CYS A 76 -8.61 2.84 9.13
CA CYS A 76 -7.42 3.53 9.61
C CYS A 76 -7.65 4.08 11.03
N PRO A 77 -6.83 3.71 12.02
CA PRO A 77 -6.94 4.27 13.36
C PRO A 77 -6.36 5.69 13.49
N TYR A 78 -5.39 6.07 12.63
CA TYR A 78 -4.71 7.36 12.72
C TYR A 78 -4.80 8.14 11.41
N VAL A 79 -5.62 9.18 11.39
CA VAL A 79 -5.83 10.09 10.25
C VAL A 79 -5.30 11.47 10.62
N LEU A 80 -4.13 11.82 10.07
CA LEU A 80 -3.44 13.08 10.32
C LEU A 80 -3.72 14.10 9.22
N ASP A 81 -3.79 15.37 9.56
CA ASP A 81 -4.37 16.41 8.70
C ASP A 81 -3.49 16.81 7.52
N VAL A 82 -2.20 16.99 7.73
CA VAL A 82 -1.29 17.55 6.72
C VAL A 82 -0.40 16.45 6.13
N PRO A 83 -0.17 16.41 4.81
CA PRO A 83 0.73 15.45 4.20
C PRO A 83 2.17 15.73 4.65
N ALA A 84 2.66 14.88 5.55
CA ALA A 84 4.01 14.94 6.12
C ALA A 84 4.45 13.54 6.59
N ALA A 85 5.67 13.40 7.07
CA ALA A 85 6.12 12.19 7.74
C ALA A 85 5.23 11.92 8.97
N PRO A 86 4.69 10.69 9.14
CA PRO A 86 3.68 10.39 10.15
C PRO A 86 4.05 10.86 11.57
N HIS A 87 5.25 10.56 12.03
CA HIS A 87 5.73 10.93 13.37
C HIS A 87 5.78 12.46 13.58
N LEU A 88 6.20 13.23 12.56
CA LEU A 88 6.25 14.70 12.66
C LEU A 88 4.86 15.31 12.75
N MET A 89 3.93 14.76 11.95
CA MET A 89 2.55 15.26 11.97
C MET A 89 1.83 14.86 13.25
N ALA A 90 2.03 13.63 13.71
CA ALA A 90 1.50 13.15 14.98
C ALA A 90 1.99 14.02 16.15
N GLN A 91 3.29 14.36 16.19
CA GLN A 91 3.86 15.27 17.17
C GLN A 91 3.20 16.65 17.10
N ASN A 92 3.01 17.20 15.89
CA ASN A 92 2.36 18.50 15.69
C ASN A 92 0.89 18.51 16.17
N GLU A 93 0.18 17.39 16.00
CA GLU A 93 -1.22 17.23 16.44
C GLU A 93 -1.35 16.71 17.89
N SER A 94 -0.23 16.53 18.60
CA SER A 94 -0.21 15.95 19.95
C SER A 94 -0.87 14.57 20.02
N VAL A 95 -0.70 13.77 18.95
CA VAL A 95 -1.14 12.38 18.83
C VAL A 95 0.06 11.46 19.04
N HIS A 96 -0.10 10.42 19.83
CA HIS A 96 0.90 9.34 19.93
C HIS A 96 0.49 8.19 18.99
N LEU A 97 1.37 7.85 18.04
CA LEU A 97 1.15 6.70 17.15
C LEU A 97 1.60 5.43 17.86
N ASP A 98 0.65 4.61 18.28
CA ASP A 98 0.85 3.38 19.04
C ASP A 98 0.63 2.16 18.13
N CYS A 99 1.66 1.33 17.97
CA CYS A 99 1.58 0.09 17.20
C CYS A 99 0.55 -0.90 17.77
N GLY A 100 0.32 -0.91 19.08
CA GLY A 100 -0.70 -1.74 19.73
C GLY A 100 -2.11 -1.38 19.25
N VAL A 101 -2.44 -0.09 19.18
CA VAL A 101 -3.72 0.40 18.64
C VAL A 101 -3.89 0.02 17.16
N MET A 102 -2.82 0.11 16.36
CA MET A 102 -2.84 -0.30 14.95
C MET A 102 -3.09 -1.80 14.81
N LEU A 103 -2.47 -2.63 15.67
CA LEU A 103 -2.66 -4.08 15.69
C LEU A 103 -4.06 -4.46 16.14
N GLU A 104 -4.64 -3.80 17.15
CA GLU A 104 -6.01 -4.01 17.58
C GLU A 104 -7.00 -3.70 16.48
N ALA A 105 -6.88 -2.53 15.81
CA ALA A 105 -7.73 -2.15 14.69
C ALA A 105 -7.64 -3.16 13.53
N LYS A 106 -6.43 -3.64 13.18
CA LYS A 106 -6.24 -4.72 12.21
C LYS A 106 -6.94 -6.01 12.65
N ASN A 107 -6.82 -6.40 13.94
CA ASN A 107 -7.45 -7.61 14.46
C ASN A 107 -8.98 -7.53 14.42
N ASP A 108 -9.56 -6.36 14.66
CA ASP A 108 -11.02 -6.15 14.57
C ASP A 108 -11.55 -6.31 13.14
N LEU A 109 -10.78 -5.84 12.15
CA LEU A 109 -11.09 -6.11 10.75
C LEU A 109 -10.96 -7.60 10.42
N HIS A 110 -9.96 -8.28 10.94
CA HIS A 110 -9.73 -9.71 10.68
C HIS A 110 -10.83 -10.61 11.27
N LYS A 111 -11.62 -10.15 12.23
CA LYS A 111 -12.81 -10.86 12.73
C LYS A 111 -13.97 -10.86 11.72
N GLN A 112 -14.00 -9.87 10.82
CA GLN A 112 -15.09 -9.65 9.85
C GLN A 112 -14.72 -10.08 8.44
N PHE A 113 -13.42 -10.05 8.11
CA PHE A 113 -12.88 -10.34 6.79
C PHE A 113 -11.85 -11.46 6.89
N ASN A 114 -11.84 -12.38 5.92
CA ASN A 114 -10.89 -13.49 5.91
C ASN A 114 -9.60 -13.18 5.15
N SER A 115 -9.50 -11.98 4.56
CA SER A 115 -8.34 -11.51 3.82
C SER A 115 -8.14 -10.01 4.03
N LEU A 116 -6.91 -9.61 4.35
CA LEU A 116 -6.51 -8.21 4.57
C LEU A 116 -5.36 -7.84 3.64
N VAL A 117 -5.47 -6.68 3.02
CA VAL A 117 -4.35 -6.00 2.36
C VAL A 117 -4.02 -4.76 3.17
N ILE A 118 -2.89 -4.79 3.87
CA ILE A 118 -2.43 -3.70 4.72
C ILE A 118 -1.45 -2.84 3.94
N GLU A 119 -1.74 -1.55 3.84
CA GLU A 119 -0.87 -0.61 3.13
C GLU A 119 -0.05 0.24 4.09
N GLY A 120 1.27 0.19 3.98
CA GLY A 120 2.19 1.07 4.69
C GLY A 120 2.14 2.52 4.19
N ALA A 121 2.72 3.45 4.94
CA ALA A 121 2.85 4.85 4.58
C ALA A 121 4.31 5.17 4.20
N GLY A 122 4.54 5.92 3.11
CA GLY A 122 5.90 6.22 2.65
C GLY A 122 6.67 4.97 2.17
N GLY A 123 7.91 4.82 2.62
CA GLY A 123 8.73 3.63 2.38
C GLY A 123 8.52 2.53 3.42
N PHE A 124 9.56 1.68 3.63
CA PHE A 124 9.50 0.58 4.59
C PHE A 124 9.95 1.02 6.00
N LEU A 125 11.09 1.74 6.11
CA LEU A 125 11.61 2.26 7.37
C LEU A 125 11.10 3.69 7.59
N VAL A 126 9.86 3.83 8.09
CA VAL A 126 9.23 5.14 8.34
C VAL A 126 8.92 5.25 9.84
N PRO A 127 9.53 6.20 10.56
CA PRO A 127 9.28 6.37 11.98
C PRO A 127 7.81 6.65 12.29
N LEU A 128 7.29 6.00 13.31
CA LEU A 128 5.96 6.22 13.89
C LEU A 128 6.05 7.06 15.15
N ASN A 129 7.01 6.74 16.01
CA ASN A 129 7.30 7.44 17.25
C ASN A 129 8.81 7.38 17.55
N GLU A 130 9.24 7.59 18.79
CA GLU A 130 10.66 7.58 19.19
C GLU A 130 11.25 6.16 19.24
N GLU A 131 10.41 5.12 19.36
CA GLU A 131 10.84 3.73 19.56
C GLU A 131 10.53 2.85 18.35
N ASP A 132 9.38 3.07 17.68
CA ASP A 132 8.84 2.21 16.63
C ASP A 132 8.89 2.86 15.24
N ASP A 133 9.08 2.02 14.23
CA ASP A 133 8.89 2.36 12.82
C ASP A 133 7.82 1.45 12.15
N LEU A 134 7.49 1.74 10.90
CA LEU A 134 6.54 0.91 10.13
C LEU A 134 7.06 -0.52 9.87
N ALA A 135 8.37 -0.75 9.89
CA ALA A 135 8.91 -2.09 9.73
C ALA A 135 8.73 -2.91 11.01
N ASP A 136 8.76 -2.30 12.21
CA ASP A 136 8.42 -2.95 13.47
C ASP A 136 6.95 -3.37 13.48
N LEU A 137 6.06 -2.47 13.03
CA LEU A 137 4.65 -2.81 12.86
C LEU A 137 4.45 -3.95 11.84
N ALA A 138 5.14 -3.90 10.68
CA ALA A 138 5.06 -4.96 9.67
C ALA A 138 5.54 -6.30 10.23
N GLN A 139 6.61 -6.30 11.04
CA GLN A 139 7.13 -7.48 11.70
C GLN A 139 6.13 -8.03 12.74
N ALA A 140 5.48 -7.16 13.53
CA ALA A 140 4.45 -7.57 14.48
C ALA A 140 3.18 -8.11 13.80
N ILE A 141 2.85 -7.64 12.59
CA ILE A 141 1.75 -8.14 11.77
C ILE A 141 2.08 -9.51 11.16
N ASP A 142 3.34 -9.73 10.78
CA ASP A 142 3.89 -10.96 10.19
C ASP A 142 3.13 -11.44 8.94
N PHE A 143 2.69 -10.52 8.09
CA PHE A 143 2.12 -10.85 6.80
C PHE A 143 3.19 -10.83 5.71
N PRO A 144 3.11 -11.73 4.69
CA PRO A 144 3.98 -11.67 3.53
C PRO A 144 3.93 -10.30 2.86
N VAL A 145 5.11 -9.76 2.51
CA VAL A 145 5.25 -8.40 2.00
C VAL A 145 5.12 -8.37 0.47
N ILE A 146 4.36 -7.42 -0.05
CA ILE A 146 4.37 -7.04 -1.46
C ILE A 146 5.14 -5.73 -1.59
N LEU A 147 6.23 -5.75 -2.37
CA LEU A 147 7.03 -4.57 -2.63
C LEU A 147 6.58 -3.86 -3.91
N VAL A 148 6.24 -2.60 -3.81
CA VAL A 148 5.93 -1.74 -4.96
C VAL A 148 7.14 -0.90 -5.31
N VAL A 149 7.64 -1.08 -6.54
CA VAL A 149 8.76 -0.33 -7.09
C VAL A 149 8.25 0.69 -8.09
N GLY A 150 8.36 1.98 -7.74
CA GLY A 150 8.08 3.07 -8.69
C GLY A 150 9.21 3.16 -9.71
N MET A 151 8.89 2.90 -10.97
CA MET A 151 9.88 2.86 -12.04
C MET A 151 10.31 4.28 -12.43
N ARG A 152 11.49 4.65 -11.95
CA ARG A 152 12.19 5.92 -12.20
C ARG A 152 13.69 5.72 -12.00
N LEU A 153 14.52 6.66 -12.45
CA LEU A 153 15.97 6.61 -12.22
C LEU A 153 16.24 6.52 -10.70
N GLY A 154 17.09 5.58 -10.28
CA GLY A 154 17.40 5.26 -8.89
C GLY A 154 16.56 4.12 -8.30
N CYS A 155 15.52 3.63 -8.99
CA CYS A 155 14.63 2.58 -8.48
C CYS A 155 15.35 1.27 -8.14
N ILE A 156 16.40 0.90 -8.89
CA ILE A 156 17.18 -0.31 -8.61
C ILE A 156 17.81 -0.24 -7.21
N ASN A 157 18.52 0.85 -6.91
CA ASN A 157 19.12 1.04 -5.60
C ASN A 157 18.08 1.03 -4.47
N HIS A 158 16.99 1.78 -4.64
CA HIS A 158 15.93 1.84 -3.62
C HIS A 158 15.25 0.48 -3.41
N ALA A 159 15.00 -0.27 -4.48
CA ALA A 159 14.39 -1.59 -4.39
C ALA A 159 15.29 -2.59 -3.65
N LEU A 160 16.58 -2.63 -3.97
CA LEU A 160 17.52 -3.55 -3.33
C LEU A 160 17.72 -3.22 -1.85
N LEU A 161 17.89 -1.94 -1.50
CA LEU A 161 17.95 -1.51 -0.09
C LEU A 161 16.67 -1.84 0.68
N THR A 162 15.50 -1.67 0.06
CA THR A 162 14.22 -2.01 0.69
C THR A 162 14.09 -3.53 0.88
N CYS A 163 14.51 -4.34 -0.09
CA CYS A 163 14.54 -5.80 0.06
C CYS A 163 15.44 -6.24 1.23
N GLU A 164 16.65 -5.67 1.35
CA GLU A 164 17.54 -5.94 2.46
C GLU A 164 16.91 -5.54 3.81
N ALA A 165 16.25 -4.40 3.88
CA ALA A 165 15.56 -3.95 5.08
C ALA A 165 14.41 -4.90 5.47
N ILE A 166 13.60 -5.36 4.51
CA ILE A 166 12.52 -6.33 4.74
C ILE A 166 13.09 -7.65 5.26
N GLN A 167 14.14 -8.16 4.61
CA GLN A 167 14.79 -9.42 5.01
C GLN A 167 15.45 -9.32 6.38
N SER A 168 16.04 -8.18 6.75
CA SER A 168 16.63 -7.97 8.07
C SER A 168 15.61 -8.05 9.21
N ARG A 169 14.32 -7.78 8.92
CA ARG A 169 13.17 -7.96 9.83
C ARG A 169 12.59 -9.37 9.78
N GLN A 170 13.25 -10.32 9.09
CA GLN A 170 12.83 -11.71 8.92
C GLN A 170 11.47 -11.88 8.22
N LEU A 171 11.05 -10.87 7.47
CA LEU A 171 9.80 -10.90 6.70
C LEU A 171 10.02 -11.53 5.33
N THR A 172 9.02 -12.27 4.86
CA THR A 172 8.99 -12.87 3.53
C THR A 172 8.47 -11.89 2.50
N ILE A 173 9.21 -11.67 1.41
CA ILE A 173 8.70 -10.94 0.26
C ILE A 173 7.92 -11.93 -0.62
N ALA A 174 6.58 -11.85 -0.59
CA ALA A 174 5.70 -12.70 -1.41
C ALA A 174 5.77 -12.35 -2.89
N GLY A 175 6.21 -11.16 -3.21
CA GLY A 175 6.44 -10.71 -4.57
C GLY A 175 6.61 -9.19 -4.68
N TRP A 176 6.90 -8.74 -5.89
CA TRP A 176 7.06 -7.32 -6.17
C TRP A 176 6.39 -6.90 -7.48
N VAL A 177 6.00 -5.64 -7.55
CA VAL A 177 5.30 -5.04 -8.68
C VAL A 177 6.12 -3.85 -9.18
N ALA A 178 6.39 -3.80 -10.48
CA ALA A 178 6.90 -2.61 -11.14
C ALA A 178 5.73 -1.68 -11.48
N ASN A 179 5.69 -0.48 -10.93
CA ASN A 179 4.68 0.51 -11.27
C ASN A 179 5.32 1.62 -12.11
N THR A 180 4.91 1.71 -13.37
CA THR A 180 5.39 2.75 -14.28
C THR A 180 4.70 4.06 -13.93
N LEU A 181 5.46 4.99 -13.34
CA LEU A 181 4.98 6.33 -13.02
C LEU A 181 4.74 7.11 -14.33
N SER A 182 4.06 8.24 -14.24
CA SER A 182 3.63 9.05 -15.40
C SER A 182 4.78 9.60 -16.27
N VAL A 183 6.02 9.38 -15.89
CA VAL A 183 7.21 9.86 -16.61
C VAL A 183 7.79 8.74 -17.46
N GLU A 184 8.08 9.00 -18.73
CA GLU A 184 8.84 8.06 -19.57
C GLU A 184 10.20 7.77 -18.91
N MET A 185 10.47 6.49 -18.71
CA MET A 185 11.74 6.03 -18.15
C MET A 185 12.57 5.37 -19.26
N PRO A 186 13.73 5.92 -19.62
CA PRO A 186 14.65 5.24 -20.52
C PRO A 186 15.06 3.88 -19.98
N PHE A 187 15.17 2.89 -20.84
CA PHE A 187 15.57 1.52 -20.49
C PHE A 187 14.65 0.87 -19.44
N LEU A 188 13.34 1.16 -19.48
CA LEU A 188 12.37 0.62 -18.51
C LEU A 188 12.43 -0.91 -18.43
N GLN A 189 12.46 -1.60 -19.56
CA GLN A 189 12.46 -3.07 -19.59
C GLN A 189 13.77 -3.64 -19.02
N GLU A 190 14.89 -3.03 -19.33
CA GLU A 190 16.20 -3.45 -18.83
C GLU A 190 16.32 -3.20 -17.31
N ASN A 191 15.71 -2.13 -16.80
CA ASN A 191 15.63 -1.91 -15.35
C ASN A 191 14.74 -2.96 -14.66
N ILE A 192 13.59 -3.32 -15.25
CA ILE A 192 12.73 -4.39 -14.74
C ILE A 192 13.49 -5.73 -14.76
N GLN A 193 14.18 -6.06 -15.87
CA GLN A 193 14.98 -7.28 -15.96
C GLN A 193 16.08 -7.32 -14.91
N THR A 194 16.79 -6.21 -14.70
CA THR A 194 17.82 -6.10 -13.67
C THR A 194 17.25 -6.38 -12.28
N LEU A 195 16.04 -5.89 -11.99
CA LEU A 195 15.37 -6.16 -10.71
C LEU A 195 14.92 -7.63 -10.60
N GLN A 196 14.42 -8.24 -11.68
CA GLN A 196 14.08 -9.67 -11.71
C GLN A 196 15.29 -10.56 -11.41
N ASP A 197 16.47 -10.18 -11.91
CA ASP A 197 17.70 -10.94 -11.70
C ASP A 197 18.27 -10.78 -10.27
N ARG A 198 17.86 -9.75 -9.53
CA ARG A 198 18.45 -9.38 -8.24
C ARG A 198 17.48 -9.51 -7.06
N ILE A 199 16.19 -9.43 -7.26
CA ILE A 199 15.18 -9.60 -6.20
C ILE A 199 14.79 -11.09 -6.15
N PHE A 200 15.18 -11.78 -5.07
CA PHE A 200 14.84 -13.19 -4.85
C PHE A 200 13.40 -13.36 -4.36
N ALA A 201 12.45 -12.78 -5.11
CA ALA A 201 11.02 -12.90 -4.86
C ALA A 201 10.26 -12.87 -6.21
N PRO A 202 9.06 -13.46 -6.31
CA PRO A 202 8.29 -13.48 -7.55
C PRO A 202 8.01 -12.08 -8.09
N PHE A 203 8.27 -11.88 -9.39
CA PHE A 203 7.78 -10.72 -10.12
C PHE A 203 6.31 -10.90 -10.43
N LEU A 204 5.47 -10.06 -9.85
CA LEU A 204 4.02 -10.17 -9.98
C LEU A 204 3.48 -9.47 -11.22
N GLY A 205 4.24 -8.56 -11.80
CA GLY A 205 3.87 -7.87 -13.03
C GLY A 205 4.30 -6.40 -13.07
N ALA A 206 4.07 -5.78 -14.22
CA ALA A 206 4.34 -4.36 -14.44
C ALA A 206 3.06 -3.63 -14.79
N ILE A 207 2.69 -2.65 -13.98
CA ILE A 207 1.57 -1.75 -14.27
C ILE A 207 2.11 -0.64 -15.17
N PRO A 208 1.60 -0.49 -16.41
CA PRO A 208 1.98 0.63 -17.25
C PRO A 208 1.40 1.94 -16.73
N SER A 209 1.91 3.07 -17.22
CA SER A 209 1.30 4.37 -16.92
C SER A 209 -0.20 4.33 -17.22
N LEU A 210 -1.01 4.82 -16.28
CA LEU A 210 -2.46 4.83 -16.45
C LEU A 210 -2.85 5.64 -17.70
N PRO A 211 -3.78 5.14 -18.49
CA PRO A 211 -4.40 5.93 -19.56
C PRO A 211 -4.94 7.25 -18.99
N LYS A 212 -4.86 8.33 -19.76
CA LYS A 212 -5.29 9.67 -19.30
C LYS A 212 -6.70 9.69 -18.69
N ALA A 213 -7.62 8.88 -19.23
CA ALA A 213 -8.99 8.76 -18.73
C ALA A 213 -9.09 8.07 -17.35
N LEU A 214 -8.06 7.34 -16.92
CA LEU A 214 -8.01 6.63 -15.63
C LEU A 214 -7.10 7.32 -14.61
N MET A 215 -6.41 8.39 -15.00
CA MET A 215 -5.62 9.18 -14.05
C MET A 215 -6.54 9.88 -13.06
N LYS A 216 -6.22 9.77 -11.77
CA LYS A 216 -6.99 10.46 -10.74
C LYS A 216 -6.61 11.95 -10.67
N PRO A 217 -7.57 12.84 -10.40
CA PRO A 217 -7.27 14.21 -10.01
C PRO A 217 -6.48 14.24 -8.70
N ARG A 218 -5.84 15.37 -8.42
CA ARG A 218 -5.24 15.60 -7.10
C ARG A 218 -6.33 15.56 -6.02
N ASN A 219 -6.05 14.97 -4.88
CA ASN A 219 -6.99 14.81 -3.77
C ASN A 219 -8.26 14.04 -4.18
N ALA A 220 -8.13 13.00 -4.98
CA ALA A 220 -9.20 12.11 -5.33
C ALA A 220 -8.75 10.65 -5.26
N PRO A 221 -9.63 9.70 -4.92
CA PRO A 221 -9.30 8.28 -4.96
C PRO A 221 -9.09 7.77 -6.40
N TYR A 222 -8.46 6.63 -6.53
CA TYR A 222 -8.52 5.88 -7.79
C TYR A 222 -9.93 5.34 -8.01
N SER A 223 -10.42 5.45 -9.25
CA SER A 223 -11.70 4.85 -9.64
C SER A 223 -11.60 3.33 -9.69
N LEU A 224 -12.74 2.66 -9.59
CA LEU A 224 -12.79 1.19 -9.73
C LEU A 224 -12.23 0.73 -11.09
N GLU A 225 -12.42 1.51 -12.16
CA GLU A 225 -11.88 1.23 -13.48
C GLU A 225 -10.35 1.31 -13.51
N ALA A 226 -9.76 2.28 -12.81
CA ALA A 226 -8.31 2.36 -12.66
C ALA A 226 -7.74 1.16 -11.88
N LEU A 227 -8.44 0.71 -10.84
CA LEU A 227 -8.06 -0.47 -10.08
C LEU A 227 -8.18 -1.76 -10.91
N LYS A 228 -9.24 -1.91 -11.69
CA LYS A 228 -9.40 -3.02 -12.64
C LYS A 228 -8.30 -3.04 -13.69
N PHE A 229 -7.97 -1.88 -14.24
CA PHE A 229 -6.86 -1.76 -15.18
C PHE A 229 -5.54 -2.21 -14.55
N ALA A 230 -5.20 -1.73 -13.36
CA ALA A 230 -4.00 -2.15 -12.67
C ALA A 230 -4.01 -3.66 -12.35
N ALA A 231 -5.15 -4.21 -11.93
CA ALA A 231 -5.33 -5.61 -11.62
C ALA A 231 -5.07 -6.55 -12.81
N GLN A 232 -5.34 -6.10 -14.04
CA GLN A 232 -5.05 -6.88 -15.26
C GLN A 232 -3.54 -7.06 -15.51
N HIS A 233 -2.70 -6.21 -14.93
CA HIS A 233 -1.25 -6.18 -15.16
C HIS A 233 -0.43 -6.82 -14.03
N ILE A 234 -1.08 -7.34 -13.01
CA ILE A 234 -0.42 -8.03 -11.89
C ILE A 234 -1.03 -9.41 -11.65
N ASN A 235 -0.25 -10.32 -11.09
CA ASN A 235 -0.70 -11.63 -10.62
C ASN A 235 -0.77 -11.63 -9.09
N LEU A 236 -1.62 -12.49 -8.52
CA LEU A 236 -1.57 -12.78 -7.10
C LEU A 236 -0.33 -13.63 -6.79
N PRO A 237 0.29 -13.46 -5.62
CA PRO A 237 1.30 -14.39 -5.14
C PRO A 237 0.74 -15.81 -5.05
N LYS A 238 1.59 -16.80 -5.29
CA LYS A 238 1.23 -18.22 -5.21
C LYS A 238 1.31 -18.76 -3.79
#